data_6639e564baba65cffed90f1ef6087de0
#
_entry.id   6639e564baba65cffed90f1ef6087de0
#
_cell.length_a   1.000
_cell.length_b   1.000
_cell.length_c   1.000
_cell.angle_alpha   90.00
_cell.angle_beta   90.00
_cell.angle_gamma   90.00
#
_symmetry.space_group_name_H-M   'P 1'
#
loop_
_entity.id
_entity.type
_entity.pdbx_description
1 polymer ?
#
loop_
_entity_poly.entity_id
_entity_poly.type
_entity_poly.pdbx_seq_one_letter_code
_entity_poly.pdbx_strand_id
1 'polypeptide(L)'
;MYLLQWYIGDLRSPSDPIFADKQPPLVMKQGDPYIRALMRTISASEASGNRPYSLLYGGQQVNDLSRHPEICVTIVTGPNTGNCSTAAGRYQIINITWYRLAPRYHPKPMQMMFWTAYSFEAEYQDVVVYRWLSDSKVWGIDLSQMLRQGKLNDVLRRLSPTWTSLGYGIENNSVSSSLPKVYQKMLQEEITAANQKNVPNLKPSATPSIKPVKKP
;
A
#
# COMPACT_ATOMS: atom_id res chain seq x y z
N MET A 1 -19.73 1.01 -5.40
CA MET A 1 -18.55 0.15 -5.20
C MET A 1 -18.34 0.02 -3.71
N TYR A 2 -18.84 -1.06 -3.14
CA TYR A 2 -18.80 -1.33 -1.70
C TYR A 2 -17.85 -2.49 -1.48
N LEU A 3 -16.75 -2.28 -0.79
CA LEU A 3 -15.70 -3.25 -0.60
C LEU A 3 -15.44 -3.50 0.88
N LEU A 4 -15.37 -4.77 1.23
CA LEU A 4 -14.63 -5.36 2.33
C LEU A 4 -15.06 -5.08 3.77
N GLN A 5 -16.17 -5.66 4.17
CA GLN A 5 -16.43 -5.83 5.60
C GLN A 5 -16.49 -7.31 6.07
N TRP A 6 -16.11 -8.30 5.27
CA TRP A 6 -16.51 -9.69 5.57
C TRP A 6 -15.41 -10.72 5.70
N TYR A 7 -14.16 -10.35 5.95
CA TYR A 7 -13.19 -11.38 6.33
C TYR A 7 -12.31 -10.94 7.50
N ILE A 8 -12.96 -10.58 8.61
CA ILE A 8 -12.33 -10.62 9.92
C ILE A 8 -13.07 -11.69 10.72
N GLY A 9 -12.72 -12.94 10.48
CA GLY A 9 -13.09 -14.07 11.33
C GLY A 9 -12.32 -14.06 12.65
N ASP A 10 -12.13 -12.88 13.24
CA ASP A 10 -11.64 -12.74 14.60
C ASP A 10 -12.23 -11.44 15.16
N LEU A 11 -13.12 -11.55 16.13
CA LEU A 11 -13.87 -10.49 16.81
C LEU A 11 -12.93 -9.57 17.63
N ARG A 12 -11.90 -8.97 17.00
CA ARG A 12 -11.01 -8.00 17.66
C ARG A 12 -11.33 -6.60 17.17
N SER A 13 -11.48 -5.71 18.13
CA SER A 13 -11.77 -4.30 17.90
C SER A 13 -10.77 -3.65 16.93
N PRO A 14 -11.21 -2.80 15.99
CA PRO A 14 -10.33 -2.01 15.11
C PRO A 14 -9.34 -1.10 15.85
N SER A 15 -9.55 -0.87 17.13
CA SER A 15 -8.63 -0.14 18.02
C SER A 15 -7.48 -1.01 18.54
N ASP A 16 -7.43 -2.29 18.18
CA ASP A 16 -6.37 -3.20 18.63
C ASP A 16 -5.04 -2.84 17.93
N PRO A 17 -3.96 -2.54 18.67
CA PRO A 17 -2.63 -2.24 18.10
C PRO A 17 -2.12 -3.30 17.12
N ILE A 18 -2.61 -4.54 17.23
CA ILE A 18 -2.28 -5.68 16.38
C ILE A 18 -2.67 -5.47 14.92
N PHE A 19 -3.65 -4.60 14.61
CA PHE A 19 -4.07 -4.36 13.23
C PHE A 19 -2.99 -3.64 12.41
N ALA A 20 -2.32 -2.66 13.02
CA ALA A 20 -1.21 -1.95 12.38
C ALA A 20 0.06 -2.81 12.31
N ASP A 21 0.26 -3.76 13.25
CA ASP A 21 1.45 -4.61 13.31
C ASP A 21 1.50 -5.68 12.22
N LYS A 22 0.36 -5.99 11.58
CA LYS A 22 0.25 -7.02 10.53
C LYS A 22 0.43 -6.50 9.11
N GLN A 23 0.69 -5.20 8.92
CA GLN A 23 0.91 -4.64 7.58
C GLN A 23 2.37 -4.76 7.17
N PRO A 24 2.73 -5.68 6.26
CA PRO A 24 4.11 -5.82 5.82
C PRO A 24 4.60 -4.53 5.14
N PRO A 25 5.92 -4.25 5.20
CA PRO A 25 6.52 -3.15 4.45
C PRO A 25 6.18 -3.22 2.96
N LEU A 26 6.30 -2.09 2.27
CA LEU A 26 6.21 -2.06 0.81
C LEU A 26 7.40 -2.80 0.20
N VAL A 27 7.16 -3.51 -0.91
CA VAL A 27 8.22 -4.18 -1.66
C VAL A 27 9.09 -3.16 -2.40
N MET A 28 8.49 -2.09 -2.93
CA MET A 28 9.26 -0.98 -3.50
C MET A 28 10.20 -0.36 -2.46
N LYS A 29 11.43 0.02 -2.88
CA LYS A 29 12.49 0.48 -1.96
C LYS A 29 12.61 1.99 -1.82
N GLN A 30 12.16 2.75 -2.80
CA GLN A 30 12.32 4.20 -2.87
C GLN A 30 10.98 4.92 -2.77
N GLY A 31 11.01 6.22 -2.65
CA GLY A 31 9.83 7.07 -2.64
C GLY A 31 9.70 7.93 -1.38
N ASP A 32 8.82 8.90 -1.45
CA ASP A 32 8.49 9.80 -0.37
C ASP A 32 7.88 9.04 0.83
N PRO A 33 8.41 9.16 2.05
CA PRO A 33 7.91 8.41 3.21
C PRO A 33 6.45 8.75 3.56
N TYR A 34 5.96 9.95 3.26
CA TYR A 34 4.57 10.35 3.51
C TYR A 34 3.59 9.62 2.57
N ILE A 35 3.92 9.53 1.27
CA ILE A 35 3.13 8.75 0.31
C ILE A 35 3.23 7.26 0.61
N ARG A 36 4.40 6.75 0.98
CA ARG A 36 4.59 5.34 1.36
C ARG A 36 3.75 4.97 2.59
N ALA A 37 3.70 5.84 3.60
CA ALA A 37 2.84 5.67 4.77
C ALA A 37 1.35 5.67 4.39
N LEU A 38 0.93 6.57 3.49
CA LEU A 38 -0.43 6.60 2.95
C LEU A 38 -0.78 5.30 2.22
N MET A 39 0.11 4.77 1.39
CA MET A 39 -0.07 3.48 0.71
C MET A 39 -0.28 2.33 1.70
N ARG A 40 0.51 2.28 2.76
CA ARG A 40 0.35 1.26 3.83
C ARG A 40 -0.96 1.44 4.60
N THR A 41 -1.42 2.68 4.77
CA THR A 41 -2.72 2.99 5.37
C THR A 41 -3.88 2.52 4.49
N ILE A 42 -3.81 2.75 3.18
CA ILE A 42 -4.77 2.22 2.20
C ILE A 42 -4.76 0.68 2.27
N SER A 43 -3.58 0.06 2.26
CA SER A 43 -3.46 -1.39 2.40
C SER A 43 -4.11 -1.93 3.68
N ALA A 44 -3.99 -1.21 4.79
CA ALA A 44 -4.59 -1.62 6.06
C ALA A 44 -6.13 -1.64 6.02
N SER A 45 -6.74 -0.78 5.21
CA SER A 45 -8.19 -0.75 5.01
C SER A 45 -8.70 -1.71 3.93
N GLU A 46 -7.84 -2.11 2.98
CA GLU A 46 -8.23 -2.89 1.80
C GLU A 46 -7.77 -4.35 1.85
N ALA A 47 -6.58 -4.63 2.37
CA ALA A 47 -5.97 -5.95 2.29
C ALA A 47 -5.19 -6.27 3.58
N SER A 48 -5.91 -6.60 4.64
CA SER A 48 -5.29 -7.01 5.90
C SER A 48 -4.71 -8.43 5.79
N GLY A 49 -3.52 -8.65 6.36
CA GLY A 49 -2.88 -9.97 6.43
C GLY A 49 -1.45 -10.01 5.91
N ASN A 50 -0.85 -11.20 5.94
CA ASN A 50 0.58 -11.39 5.64
C ASN A 50 0.91 -11.44 4.14
N ARG A 51 -0.08 -11.66 3.28
CA ARG A 51 0.08 -11.79 1.82
C ARG A 51 -0.86 -10.85 1.05
N PRO A 52 -0.77 -9.52 1.26
CA PRO A 52 -1.74 -8.58 0.70
C PRO A 52 -1.69 -8.50 -0.82
N TYR A 53 -0.52 -8.72 -1.44
CA TYR A 53 -0.35 -8.55 -2.89
C TYR A 53 -1.06 -9.60 -3.76
N SER A 54 -1.36 -10.75 -3.21
CA SER A 54 -2.04 -11.86 -3.89
C SER A 54 -3.49 -12.06 -3.46
N LEU A 55 -4.03 -11.14 -2.64
CA LEU A 55 -5.37 -11.20 -2.11
C LEU A 55 -6.40 -10.82 -3.18
N LEU A 56 -7.42 -11.65 -3.37
CA LEU A 56 -8.62 -11.30 -4.14
C LEU A 56 -9.70 -10.72 -3.23
N TYR A 57 -10.66 -10.03 -3.84
CA TYR A 57 -11.93 -9.77 -3.16
C TYR A 57 -12.48 -11.07 -2.57
N GLY A 58 -13.01 -11.00 -1.35
CA GLY A 58 -13.52 -12.20 -0.66
C GLY A 58 -12.46 -13.08 0.03
N GLY A 59 -11.18 -12.68 0.03
CA GLY A 59 -10.14 -13.28 0.87
C GLY A 59 -9.35 -14.42 0.25
N GLN A 60 -9.67 -14.86 -0.96
CA GLN A 60 -8.89 -15.88 -1.66
C GLN A 60 -7.52 -15.35 -2.09
N GLN A 61 -6.56 -16.26 -2.27
CA GLN A 61 -5.20 -15.94 -2.72
C GLN A 61 -4.97 -16.48 -4.13
N VAL A 62 -4.25 -15.71 -4.95
CA VAL A 62 -3.77 -16.15 -6.26
C VAL A 62 -2.25 -16.30 -6.25
N ASN A 63 -1.73 -17.18 -7.09
CA ASN A 63 -0.28 -17.39 -7.23
C ASN A 63 0.30 -16.71 -8.47
N ASP A 64 -0.49 -16.58 -9.54
CA ASP A 64 -0.05 -15.92 -10.78
C ASP A 64 -0.40 -14.42 -10.73
N LEU A 65 0.64 -13.60 -10.68
CA LEU A 65 0.60 -12.15 -10.73
C LEU A 65 1.32 -11.60 -11.98
N SER A 66 1.58 -12.43 -12.97
CA SER A 66 2.17 -11.99 -14.25
C SER A 66 1.30 -10.94 -14.96
N ARG A 67 0.01 -10.89 -14.62
CA ARG A 67 -0.98 -9.87 -15.01
C ARG A 67 -2.03 -9.73 -13.91
N HIS A 68 -2.89 -8.73 -14.02
CA HIS A 68 -4.05 -8.60 -13.13
C HIS A 68 -4.91 -9.88 -13.22
N PRO A 69 -5.29 -10.50 -12.08
CA PRO A 69 -5.97 -11.81 -12.09
C PRO A 69 -7.31 -11.84 -12.82
N GLU A 70 -8.04 -10.72 -12.84
CA GLU A 70 -9.36 -10.57 -13.51
C GLU A 70 -10.43 -11.57 -13.03
N ILE A 71 -10.20 -12.21 -11.88
CA ILE A 71 -11.14 -13.16 -11.31
C ILE A 71 -12.32 -12.41 -10.72
N CYS A 72 -13.51 -12.67 -11.25
CA CYS A 72 -14.75 -12.04 -10.80
C CYS A 72 -15.34 -12.83 -9.63
N VAL A 73 -15.21 -12.28 -8.42
CA VAL A 73 -15.73 -12.89 -7.20
C VAL A 73 -17.08 -12.28 -6.85
N THR A 74 -18.09 -13.12 -6.64
CA THR A 74 -19.46 -12.68 -6.33
C THR A 74 -19.52 -11.85 -5.04
N ILE A 75 -20.20 -10.71 -5.09
CA ILE A 75 -20.49 -9.85 -3.95
C ILE A 75 -21.71 -10.43 -3.23
N VAL A 76 -21.50 -10.88 -2.01
CA VAL A 76 -22.54 -11.58 -1.23
C VAL A 76 -23.33 -10.68 -0.30
N THR A 77 -22.90 -9.43 -0.09
CA THR A 77 -23.54 -8.46 0.81
C THR A 77 -23.44 -7.03 0.31
N GLY A 78 -24.29 -6.15 0.83
CA GLY A 78 -24.32 -4.74 0.49
C GLY A 78 -25.15 -4.43 -0.77
N PRO A 79 -25.18 -3.19 -1.23
CA PRO A 79 -26.05 -2.73 -2.32
C PRO A 79 -25.69 -3.32 -3.69
N ASN A 80 -24.49 -3.90 -3.84
CA ASN A 80 -24.03 -4.56 -5.06
C ASN A 80 -24.12 -6.09 -4.99
N THR A 81 -24.89 -6.63 -4.04
CA THR A 81 -25.11 -8.08 -3.91
C THR A 81 -25.59 -8.68 -5.23
N GLY A 82 -25.01 -9.82 -5.63
CA GLY A 82 -25.29 -10.49 -6.88
C GLY A 82 -24.40 -10.08 -8.05
N ASN A 83 -23.77 -8.92 -7.98
CA ASN A 83 -22.68 -8.53 -8.89
C ASN A 83 -21.39 -9.21 -8.49
N CYS A 84 -20.31 -9.00 -9.25
CA CYS A 84 -18.99 -9.49 -8.86
C CYS A 84 -17.94 -8.38 -8.87
N SER A 85 -16.86 -8.61 -8.11
CA SER A 85 -15.70 -7.71 -8.04
C SER A 85 -14.44 -8.42 -8.55
N THR A 86 -13.66 -7.72 -9.37
CA THR A 86 -12.32 -8.14 -9.79
C THR A 86 -11.22 -7.53 -8.94
N ALA A 87 -11.56 -6.93 -7.80
CA ALA A 87 -10.58 -6.28 -6.93
C ALA A 87 -9.52 -7.28 -6.47
N ALA A 88 -8.26 -6.89 -6.62
CA ALA A 88 -7.11 -7.75 -6.35
C ALA A 88 -5.92 -6.95 -5.81
N GLY A 89 -5.03 -7.69 -5.15
CA GLY A 89 -3.76 -7.21 -4.66
C GLY A 89 -3.88 -6.31 -3.42
N ARG A 90 -2.75 -5.74 -3.06
CA ARG A 90 -2.57 -4.96 -1.84
C ARG A 90 -3.51 -3.76 -1.72
N TYR A 91 -3.90 -3.20 -2.84
CA TYR A 91 -4.73 -2.00 -2.91
C TYR A 91 -6.14 -2.28 -3.44
N GLN A 92 -6.51 -3.54 -3.58
CA GLN A 92 -7.81 -4.00 -4.08
C GLN A 92 -8.25 -3.25 -5.35
N ILE A 93 -7.32 -3.15 -6.31
CA ILE A 93 -7.57 -2.47 -7.58
C ILE A 93 -8.35 -3.42 -8.50
N ILE A 94 -9.46 -2.95 -9.09
CA ILE A 94 -10.20 -3.69 -10.10
C ILE A 94 -9.47 -3.65 -11.45
N ASN A 95 -9.69 -4.66 -12.30
CA ASN A 95 -9.04 -4.81 -13.59
C ASN A 95 -9.13 -3.55 -14.48
N ILE A 96 -10.32 -2.95 -14.62
CA ILE A 96 -10.52 -1.74 -15.42
C ILE A 96 -9.63 -0.59 -14.92
N THR A 97 -9.50 -0.43 -13.61
CA THR A 97 -8.63 0.59 -13.01
C THR A 97 -7.17 0.25 -13.28
N TRP A 98 -6.75 -1.02 -13.11
CA TRP A 98 -5.38 -1.44 -13.39
C TRP A 98 -4.98 -1.13 -14.85
N TYR A 99 -5.79 -1.52 -15.81
CA TYR A 99 -5.50 -1.30 -17.23
C TYR A 99 -5.54 0.17 -17.66
N ARG A 100 -6.19 1.04 -16.89
CA ARG A 100 -6.11 2.50 -17.06
C ARG A 100 -4.83 3.08 -16.48
N LEU A 101 -4.35 2.56 -15.34
CA LEU A 101 -3.18 3.07 -14.63
C LEU A 101 -1.85 2.53 -15.19
N ALA A 102 -1.81 1.24 -15.52
CA ALA A 102 -0.59 0.56 -15.92
C ALA A 102 0.09 1.19 -17.15
N PRO A 103 -0.60 1.57 -18.23
CA PRO A 103 0.03 2.25 -19.37
C PRO A 103 0.77 3.55 -19.00
N ARG A 104 0.31 4.23 -17.96
CA ARG A 104 0.85 5.52 -17.53
C ARG A 104 1.94 5.39 -16.46
N TYR A 105 1.83 4.42 -15.58
CA TYR A 105 2.63 4.38 -14.37
C TYR A 105 3.50 3.13 -14.21
N HIS A 106 3.26 2.06 -15.00
CA HIS A 106 4.04 0.83 -14.89
C HIS A 106 5.50 1.06 -15.32
N PRO A 107 6.51 0.66 -14.51
CA PRO A 107 7.91 0.97 -14.81
C PRO A 107 8.51 0.13 -15.94
N LYS A 108 7.97 -1.06 -16.17
CA LYS A 108 8.50 -2.05 -17.13
C LYS A 108 7.36 -2.71 -17.91
N PRO A 109 6.72 -2.00 -18.86
CA PRO A 109 5.77 -2.65 -19.75
C PRO A 109 6.49 -3.70 -20.60
N MET A 110 5.88 -4.88 -20.75
CA MET A 110 6.41 -5.94 -21.59
C MET A 110 5.79 -5.80 -22.99
N GLN A 111 6.64 -5.50 -23.97
CA GLN A 111 6.20 -5.42 -25.36
C GLN A 111 6.07 -6.83 -25.92
N MET A 112 4.88 -7.18 -26.37
CA MET A 112 4.59 -8.36 -27.15
C MET A 112 4.40 -7.95 -28.62
N MET A 113 4.39 -8.90 -29.54
CA MET A 113 4.33 -8.60 -30.98
C MET A 113 3.16 -7.67 -31.35
N PHE A 114 2.00 -7.82 -30.72
CA PHE A 114 0.78 -7.06 -31.05
C PHE A 114 0.13 -6.34 -29.85
N TRP A 115 0.66 -6.50 -28.63
CA TRP A 115 0.10 -5.87 -27.43
C TRP A 115 1.18 -5.62 -26.37
N THR A 116 0.85 -4.76 -25.42
CA THR A 116 1.69 -4.50 -24.24
C THR A 116 1.09 -5.21 -23.03
N ALA A 117 1.89 -6.00 -22.33
CA ALA A 117 1.51 -6.64 -21.08
C ALA A 117 2.06 -5.86 -19.87
N TYR A 118 1.32 -5.89 -18.77
CA TYR A 118 1.66 -5.21 -17.52
C TYR A 118 1.57 -6.21 -16.37
N SER A 119 2.71 -6.54 -15.79
CA SER A 119 2.78 -7.43 -14.63
C SER A 119 2.06 -6.81 -13.42
N PHE A 120 1.35 -7.64 -12.66
CA PHE A 120 0.69 -7.28 -11.41
C PHE A 120 1.48 -7.73 -10.17
N GLU A 121 2.76 -8.11 -10.33
CA GLU A 121 3.61 -8.49 -9.21
C GLU A 121 3.75 -7.38 -8.17
N ALA A 122 4.11 -7.77 -6.95
CA ALA A 122 4.10 -6.90 -5.77
C ALA A 122 4.82 -5.56 -5.97
N GLU A 123 6.02 -5.58 -6.59
CA GLU A 123 6.78 -4.37 -6.88
C GLU A 123 6.01 -3.42 -7.80
N TYR A 124 5.33 -3.96 -8.81
CA TYR A 124 4.61 -3.14 -9.79
C TYR A 124 3.29 -2.59 -9.24
N GLN A 125 2.61 -3.35 -8.38
CA GLN A 125 1.46 -2.82 -7.64
C GLN A 125 1.89 -1.59 -6.83
N ASP A 126 2.99 -1.67 -6.09
CA ASP A 126 3.50 -0.56 -5.30
C ASP A 126 3.89 0.64 -6.18
N VAL A 127 4.70 0.41 -7.23
CA VAL A 127 5.21 1.51 -8.07
C VAL A 127 4.08 2.22 -8.83
N VAL A 128 3.11 1.48 -9.36
CA VAL A 128 1.95 2.05 -10.06
C VAL A 128 1.12 2.92 -9.11
N VAL A 129 0.80 2.40 -7.93
CA VAL A 129 0.00 3.16 -6.94
C VAL A 129 0.79 4.34 -6.39
N TYR A 130 2.08 4.19 -6.12
CA TYR A 130 2.94 5.29 -5.68
C TYR A 130 2.94 6.44 -6.70
N ARG A 131 3.20 6.14 -7.97
CA ARG A 131 3.24 7.15 -9.03
C ARG A 131 1.87 7.80 -9.23
N TRP A 132 0.81 7.03 -9.16
CA TRP A 132 -0.55 7.54 -9.25
C TRP A 132 -0.87 8.50 -8.09
N LEU A 133 -0.58 8.13 -6.84
CA LEU A 133 -0.77 9.01 -5.68
C LEU A 133 0.13 10.25 -5.72
N SER A 134 1.29 10.17 -6.34
CA SER A 134 2.23 11.28 -6.50
C SER A 134 1.88 12.21 -7.67
N ASP A 135 0.92 11.86 -8.52
CA ASP A 135 0.52 12.67 -9.67
C ASP A 135 -0.49 13.75 -9.26
N SER A 136 0.01 14.92 -8.92
CA SER A 136 -0.82 16.07 -8.51
C SER A 136 -1.84 16.52 -9.58
N LYS A 137 -1.57 16.25 -10.87
CA LYS A 137 -2.49 16.58 -11.96
C LYS A 137 -3.76 15.73 -11.91
N VAL A 138 -3.64 14.46 -11.51
CA VAL A 138 -4.79 13.55 -11.38
C VAL A 138 -5.64 13.90 -10.16
N TRP A 139 -4.99 14.24 -9.06
CA TRP A 139 -5.71 14.51 -7.80
C TRP A 139 -6.13 15.98 -7.66
N GLY A 140 -5.61 16.88 -8.50
CA GLY A 140 -5.82 18.32 -8.41
C GLY A 140 -5.10 18.99 -7.23
N ILE A 141 -4.31 18.24 -6.48
CA ILE A 141 -3.56 18.66 -5.29
C ILE A 141 -2.28 17.83 -5.16
N ASP A 142 -1.29 18.36 -4.46
CA ASP A 142 -0.11 17.60 -4.04
C ASP A 142 -0.41 16.88 -2.71
N LEU A 143 -0.64 15.56 -2.78
CA LEU A 143 -0.95 14.73 -1.62
C LEU A 143 0.20 14.70 -0.62
N SER A 144 1.47 14.65 -1.09
CA SER A 144 2.63 14.65 -0.20
C SER A 144 2.72 15.95 0.60
N GLN A 145 2.53 17.08 -0.06
CA GLN A 145 2.53 18.38 0.60
C GLN A 145 1.41 18.48 1.64
N MET A 146 0.20 18.04 1.32
CA MET A 146 -0.90 18.02 2.28
C MET A 146 -0.62 17.16 3.50
N LEU A 147 -0.04 15.97 3.30
CA LEU A 147 0.33 15.07 4.38
C LEU A 147 1.40 15.69 5.30
N ARG A 148 2.39 16.38 4.73
CA ARG A 148 3.42 17.13 5.49
C ARG A 148 2.82 18.28 6.32
N GLN A 149 1.71 18.85 5.85
CA GLN A 149 0.94 19.89 6.57
C GLN A 149 -0.03 19.30 7.62
N GLY A 150 -0.02 17.97 7.84
CA GLY A 150 -0.93 17.32 8.78
C GLY A 150 -2.37 17.17 8.31
N LYS A 151 -2.66 17.42 7.03
CA LYS A 151 -4.03 17.38 6.45
C LYS A 151 -4.44 15.97 6.00
N LEU A 152 -4.14 14.96 6.82
CA LEU A 152 -4.45 13.57 6.52
C LEU A 152 -5.93 13.35 6.21
N ASN A 153 -6.84 13.92 7.02
CA ASN A 153 -8.28 13.71 6.84
C ASN A 153 -8.79 14.25 5.50
N ASP A 154 -8.23 15.37 5.01
CA ASP A 154 -8.55 15.91 3.70
C ASP A 154 -8.06 15.01 2.57
N VAL A 155 -6.87 14.43 2.75
CA VAL A 155 -6.30 13.44 1.82
C VAL A 155 -7.18 12.18 1.78
N LEU A 156 -7.51 11.59 2.93
CA LEU A 156 -8.37 10.41 2.98
C LEU A 156 -9.75 10.67 2.36
N ARG A 157 -10.34 11.84 2.63
CA ARG A 157 -11.61 12.26 2.01
C ARG A 157 -11.50 12.38 0.49
N ARG A 158 -10.39 12.91 -0.02
CA ARG A 158 -10.13 13.01 -1.47
C ARG A 158 -10.01 11.63 -2.13
N LEU A 159 -9.46 10.66 -1.41
CA LEU A 159 -9.23 9.31 -1.92
C LEU A 159 -10.44 8.38 -1.72
N SER A 160 -11.37 8.71 -0.83
CA SER A 160 -12.50 7.84 -0.49
C SER A 160 -13.44 7.48 -1.65
N PRO A 161 -13.60 8.28 -2.73
CA PRO A 161 -14.34 7.83 -3.90
C PRO A 161 -13.65 6.67 -4.66
N THR A 162 -12.33 6.52 -4.48
CA THR A 162 -11.56 5.41 -5.06
C THR A 162 -11.49 4.21 -4.11
N TRP A 163 -11.23 4.48 -2.84
CA TRP A 163 -11.15 3.49 -1.76
C TRP A 163 -12.19 3.82 -0.68
N THR A 164 -13.39 3.27 -0.83
CA THR A 164 -14.52 3.56 0.06
C THR A 164 -14.28 3.14 1.51
N SER A 165 -13.40 2.17 1.72
CA SER A 165 -12.94 1.71 3.04
C SER A 165 -12.21 2.78 3.85
N LEU A 166 -11.72 3.85 3.21
CA LEU A 166 -11.11 4.99 3.91
C LEU A 166 -12.12 5.84 4.71
N GLY A 167 -13.41 5.60 4.53
CA GLY A 167 -14.47 6.41 5.13
C GLY A 167 -14.73 7.71 4.36
N TYR A 168 -15.45 8.64 4.98
CA TYR A 168 -15.89 9.92 4.39
C TYR A 168 -16.87 9.79 3.22
N GLY A 169 -17.41 8.61 2.98
CA GLY A 169 -18.35 8.30 1.92
C GLY A 169 -19.63 7.67 2.46
N ILE A 170 -20.23 6.82 1.65
CA ILE A 170 -21.50 6.15 1.89
C ILE A 170 -21.40 5.08 3.00
N GLU A 171 -20.17 4.62 3.33
CA GLU A 171 -19.96 3.58 4.32
C GLU A 171 -19.43 4.14 5.64
N ASN A 172 -20.13 3.82 6.74
CA ASN A 172 -19.59 3.89 8.08
C ASN A 172 -18.71 2.65 8.30
N ASN A 173 -17.42 2.76 8.01
CA ASN A 173 -16.49 1.67 8.27
C ASN A 173 -15.89 1.82 9.67
N SER A 174 -15.97 0.76 10.49
CA SER A 174 -15.36 0.72 11.82
C SER A 174 -13.84 0.94 11.81
N VAL A 175 -13.17 0.68 10.69
CA VAL A 175 -11.74 0.89 10.49
C VAL A 175 -11.40 2.36 10.29
N SER A 176 -12.31 3.18 9.74
CA SER A 176 -12.04 4.59 9.38
C SER A 176 -11.57 5.43 10.58
N SER A 177 -12.11 5.18 11.77
CA SER A 177 -11.72 5.90 12.99
C SER A 177 -10.29 5.61 13.46
N SER A 178 -9.72 4.47 13.08
CA SER A 178 -8.36 4.06 13.46
C SER A 178 -7.29 4.47 12.42
N LEU A 179 -7.69 4.81 11.19
CA LEU A 179 -6.76 5.14 10.10
C LEU A 179 -5.76 6.26 10.43
N PRO A 180 -6.11 7.33 11.18
CA PRO A 180 -5.13 8.32 11.56
C PRO A 180 -4.01 7.74 12.44
N LYS A 181 -4.33 6.85 13.36
CA LYS A 181 -3.32 6.16 14.20
C LYS A 181 -2.45 5.21 13.37
N VAL A 182 -3.07 4.46 12.46
CA VAL A 182 -2.37 3.58 11.52
C VAL A 182 -1.39 4.40 10.68
N TYR A 183 -1.84 5.52 10.10
CA TYR A 183 -0.99 6.39 9.31
C TYR A 183 0.21 6.91 10.09
N GLN A 184 0.02 7.41 11.31
CA GLN A 184 1.10 7.94 12.13
C GLN A 184 2.16 6.87 12.42
N LYS A 185 1.75 5.64 12.75
CA LYS A 185 2.67 4.53 12.95
C LYS A 185 3.45 4.22 11.66
N MET A 186 2.74 4.07 10.53
CA MET A 186 3.37 3.80 9.24
C MET A 186 4.36 4.91 8.85
N LEU A 187 4.00 6.18 9.09
CA LEU A 187 4.86 7.33 8.79
C LEU A 187 6.15 7.29 9.63
N GLN A 188 6.05 7.00 10.91
CA GLN A 188 7.22 6.85 11.78
C GLN A 188 8.17 5.77 11.27
N GLU A 189 7.64 4.62 10.86
CA GLU A 189 8.42 3.51 10.32
C GLU A 189 9.10 3.90 8.98
N GLU A 190 8.37 4.53 8.07
CA GLU A 190 8.90 4.94 6.76
C GLU A 190 9.96 6.05 6.87
N ILE A 191 9.78 7.02 7.77
CA ILE A 191 10.81 8.04 8.06
C ILE A 191 12.05 7.40 8.66
N THR A 192 11.89 6.51 9.62
CA THR A 192 13.02 5.79 10.24
C THR A 192 13.81 5.00 9.22
N ALA A 193 13.11 4.26 8.34
CA ALA A 193 13.74 3.50 7.27
C ALA A 193 14.45 4.39 6.24
N ALA A 194 13.90 5.56 5.93
CA ALA A 194 14.53 6.52 5.02
C ALA A 194 15.84 7.11 5.63
N ASN A 195 15.81 7.43 6.92
CA ASN A 195 16.98 7.98 7.61
C ASN A 195 18.11 6.96 7.75
N GLN A 196 17.79 5.69 8.00
CA GLN A 196 18.80 4.62 8.07
C GLN A 196 19.56 4.41 6.76
N LYS A 197 18.89 4.61 5.62
CA LYS A 197 19.53 4.52 4.29
C LYS A 197 20.49 5.67 4.00
N ASN A 198 20.30 6.81 4.66
CA ASN A 198 21.11 8.01 4.47
C ASN A 198 22.32 8.10 5.42
N VAL A 199 22.47 7.17 6.38
CA VAL A 199 23.67 7.09 7.22
C VAL A 199 24.77 6.40 6.42
N PRO A 200 25.91 7.08 6.10
CA PRO A 200 27.05 6.42 5.48
C PRO A 200 27.53 5.26 6.35
N ASN A 201 27.81 4.14 5.73
CA ASN A 201 28.36 2.97 6.40
C ASN A 201 29.78 3.32 6.88
N LEU A 202 29.92 3.94 8.03
CA LEU A 202 31.19 4.15 8.70
C LEU A 202 31.73 2.76 9.08
N LYS A 203 32.62 2.22 8.23
CA LYS A 203 33.42 1.06 8.61
C LYS A 203 34.01 1.32 10.00
N PRO A 204 33.97 0.37 10.94
CA PRO A 204 34.66 0.50 12.20
C PRO A 204 36.13 0.81 11.91
N SER A 205 36.62 1.94 12.40
CA SER A 205 38.02 2.29 12.35
C SER A 205 38.81 1.17 13.02
N ALA A 206 39.73 0.54 12.30
CA ALA A 206 40.59 -0.48 12.84
C ALA A 206 41.31 0.10 14.06
N THR A 207 41.12 -0.52 15.21
CA THR A 207 41.84 -0.20 16.45
C THR A 207 43.34 -0.36 16.17
N PRO A 208 44.16 0.67 16.43
CA PRO A 208 45.61 0.54 16.22
C PRO A 208 46.18 -0.55 17.13
N SER A 209 46.80 -1.56 16.53
CA SER A 209 47.50 -2.62 17.23
C SER A 209 48.71 -2.04 17.95
N ILE A 210 48.64 -1.98 19.29
CA ILE A 210 49.78 -1.57 20.15
C ILE A 210 50.81 -2.72 20.15
N LYS A 211 51.95 -2.53 19.50
CA LYS A 211 53.07 -3.48 19.59
C LYS A 211 53.63 -3.45 21.01
N PRO A 212 53.95 -4.63 21.61
CA PRO A 212 54.53 -4.67 22.92
C PRO A 212 55.98 -4.13 22.88
N VAL A 213 56.26 -3.18 23.78
CA VAL A 213 57.60 -2.63 24.02
C VAL A 213 58.42 -3.74 24.69
N LYS A 214 59.56 -4.15 24.05
CA LYS A 214 60.57 -5.01 24.70
C LYS A 214 61.24 -4.18 25.79
N LYS A 215 61.26 -4.70 27.02
CA LYS A 215 62.09 -4.22 28.11
C LYS A 215 63.55 -4.69 27.91
N PRO A 216 64.52 -3.84 28.35
CA PRO A 216 65.92 -4.15 28.28
C PRO A 216 66.37 -5.30 29.22
#